data_3217a794ce8a5b976a191b80062a178a
#
_entry.id   3217a794ce8a5b976a191b80062a178a
#
_cell.length_a   1.000
_cell.length_b   1.000
_cell.length_c   1.000
_cell.angle_alpha   90.00
_cell.angle_beta   90.00
_cell.angle_gamma   90.00
#
_symmetry.space_group_name_H-M   'P 1'
#
loop_
_entity.id
_entity.type
_entity.pdbx_description
1 polymer ?
#
loop_
_entity_poly.entity_id
_entity_poly.type
_entity_poly.pdbx_seq_one_letter_code
_entity_poly.pdbx_strand_id
1 'polypeptide(L)'
;MSTQTQPYTGSRFSAKTLTMCAIFTALVAVCSQITIPLPIIPINLALFAVYLAGALLEPWRGALSLVVYLLLAAVGVPVMAGFRGGLGNLVGNTGGYVVGYIFAAFFTGLLAVKWGSKFWQLCVAMVLGCAVCYFFGTLWYSILSGTPFFASFSACVVPFLPCDVVKILLAALLASRLRPVLLRQGLL
;
A
#
# COMPACT_ATOMS: atom_id res chain seq x y z
N MET A 1 42.68 -20.12 -5.65
CA MET A 1 41.85 -19.28 -4.74
C MET A 1 40.40 -19.46 -5.17
N SER A 2 39.69 -20.41 -4.59
CA SER A 2 38.32 -20.75 -4.93
C SER A 2 37.36 -19.85 -4.12
N THR A 3 36.73 -18.93 -4.79
CA THR A 3 35.67 -18.08 -4.23
C THR A 3 34.47 -18.99 -3.97
N GLN A 4 34.26 -19.40 -2.73
CA GLN A 4 33.04 -20.05 -2.29
C GLN A 4 31.92 -18.99 -2.26
N THR A 5 31.08 -18.99 -3.26
CA THR A 5 29.77 -18.34 -3.21
C THR A 5 28.90 -19.12 -2.24
N GLN A 6 28.78 -18.63 -1.01
CA GLN A 6 27.80 -19.17 -0.07
C GLN A 6 26.38 -18.93 -0.63
N PRO A 7 25.53 -19.95 -0.73
CA PRO A 7 24.14 -19.76 -1.09
C PRO A 7 23.43 -18.98 0.03
N TYR A 8 22.86 -17.86 -0.32
CA TYR A 8 22.08 -17.01 0.59
C TYR A 8 20.77 -17.74 0.97
N THR A 9 20.84 -18.58 1.99
CA THR A 9 19.67 -19.21 2.63
C THR A 9 19.11 -18.31 3.71
N GLY A 10 18.77 -17.07 3.37
CA GLY A 10 18.00 -16.20 4.22
C GLY A 10 16.57 -16.73 4.30
N SER A 11 16.15 -17.27 5.43
CA SER A 11 14.76 -17.64 5.70
C SER A 11 13.85 -16.48 5.31
N ARG A 12 12.84 -16.74 4.47
CA ARG A 12 11.85 -15.73 4.03
C ARG A 12 11.11 -15.05 5.19
N PHE A 13 11.22 -15.59 6.40
CA PHE A 13 10.62 -15.14 7.65
C PHE A 13 11.66 -14.83 8.73
N SER A 14 12.69 -14.08 8.39
CA SER A 14 13.61 -13.55 9.41
C SER A 14 12.88 -12.64 10.40
N ALA A 15 13.32 -12.60 11.67
CA ALA A 15 12.79 -11.67 12.68
C ALA A 15 12.82 -10.21 12.17
N LYS A 16 13.86 -9.81 11.43
CA LYS A 16 13.95 -8.49 10.77
C LYS A 16 12.78 -8.26 9.82
N THR A 17 12.46 -9.24 8.96
CA THR A 17 11.34 -9.14 8.01
C THR A 17 10.01 -8.96 8.73
N LEU A 18 9.77 -9.76 9.77
CA LEU A 18 8.53 -9.65 10.57
C LEU A 18 8.41 -8.29 11.26
N THR A 19 9.50 -7.81 11.86
CA THR A 19 9.53 -6.47 12.50
C THR A 19 9.24 -5.36 11.49
N MET A 20 9.87 -5.40 10.33
CA MET A 20 9.63 -4.42 9.27
C MET A 20 8.18 -4.46 8.77
N CYS A 21 7.62 -5.65 8.52
CA CYS A 21 6.22 -5.79 8.15
C CYS A 21 5.28 -5.23 9.23
N ALA A 22 5.55 -5.51 10.51
CA ALA A 22 4.75 -5.00 11.62
C ALA A 22 4.79 -3.46 11.71
N ILE A 23 5.97 -2.85 11.55
CA ILE A 23 6.14 -1.39 11.53
C ILE A 23 5.31 -0.77 10.40
N PHE A 24 5.38 -1.33 9.19
CA PHE A 24 4.61 -0.79 8.06
C PHE A 24 3.11 -1.06 8.18
N THR A 25 2.70 -2.18 8.75
CA THR A 25 1.29 -2.43 9.12
C THR A 25 0.78 -1.35 10.08
N ALA A 26 1.54 -1.04 11.12
CA ALA A 26 1.21 0.01 12.08
C ALA A 26 1.20 1.40 11.42
N LEU A 27 2.16 1.68 10.54
CA LEU A 27 2.21 2.93 9.80
C LEU A 27 0.97 3.12 8.92
N VAL A 28 0.53 2.07 8.20
CA VAL A 28 -0.71 2.12 7.42
C VAL A 28 -1.91 2.35 8.32
N ALA A 29 -1.99 1.68 9.47
CA ALA A 29 -3.08 1.86 10.43
C ALA A 29 -3.16 3.30 10.95
N VAL A 30 -2.03 3.90 11.35
CA VAL A 30 -1.94 5.30 11.79
C VAL A 30 -2.32 6.26 10.66
N CYS A 31 -1.74 6.08 9.48
CA CYS A 31 -2.05 6.92 8.31
C CYS A 31 -3.52 6.81 7.88
N SER A 32 -4.17 5.68 8.11
CA SER A 32 -5.60 5.50 7.85
C SER A 32 -6.47 6.39 8.72
N GLN A 33 -6.01 6.78 9.92
CA GLN A 33 -6.79 7.65 10.81
C GLN A 33 -6.73 9.14 10.40
N ILE A 34 -5.70 9.53 9.63
CA ILE A 34 -5.59 10.88 9.09
C ILE A 34 -6.55 10.98 7.90
N THR A 35 -7.77 11.40 8.18
CA THR A 35 -8.91 11.23 7.26
C THR A 35 -9.69 12.52 7.09
N ILE A 36 -10.02 12.86 5.85
CA ILE A 36 -11.01 13.89 5.49
C ILE A 36 -12.31 13.15 5.17
N PRO A 37 -13.36 13.30 5.96
CA PRO A 37 -14.62 12.61 5.73
C PRO A 37 -15.30 13.14 4.46
N LEU A 38 -15.61 12.23 3.55
CA LEU A 38 -16.46 12.45 2.38
C LEU A 38 -17.66 11.50 2.41
N PRO A 39 -18.78 11.84 1.74
CA PRO A 39 -20.03 11.08 1.85
C PRO A 39 -19.93 9.62 1.41
N ILE A 40 -19.14 9.32 0.38
CA ILE A 40 -19.05 7.98 -0.22
C ILE A 40 -17.84 7.23 0.31
N ILE A 41 -16.65 7.78 0.12
CA ILE A 41 -15.38 7.18 0.52
C ILE A 41 -14.50 8.29 1.13
N PRO A 42 -14.00 8.11 2.36
CA PRO A 42 -13.16 9.12 3.00
C PRO A 42 -11.78 9.21 2.33
N ILE A 43 -11.26 10.42 2.14
CA ILE A 43 -9.87 10.63 1.75
C ILE A 43 -9.00 10.42 2.98
N ASN A 44 -8.02 9.51 2.91
CA ASN A 44 -7.09 9.26 4.00
C ASN A 44 -5.65 9.18 3.51
N LEU A 45 -4.71 9.12 4.45
CA LEU A 45 -3.29 9.05 4.15
C LEU A 45 -2.78 7.60 4.00
N ALA A 46 -3.65 6.57 4.06
CA ALA A 46 -3.24 5.17 4.00
C ALA A 46 -2.43 4.83 2.75
N LEU A 47 -2.85 5.28 1.56
CA LEU A 47 -2.14 5.03 0.30
C LEU A 47 -0.69 5.53 0.32
N PHE A 48 -0.40 6.64 1.00
CA PHE A 48 0.98 7.09 1.19
C PHE A 48 1.84 6.03 1.89
N ALA A 49 1.33 5.45 2.99
CA ALA A 49 2.03 4.38 3.71
C ALA A 49 2.10 3.08 2.91
N VAL A 50 1.07 2.77 2.10
CA VAL A 50 1.04 1.63 1.16
C VAL A 50 2.15 1.75 0.12
N TYR A 51 2.33 2.94 -0.48
CA TYR A 51 3.42 3.19 -1.43
C TYR A 51 4.79 3.02 -0.79
N LEU A 52 4.97 3.53 0.44
CA LEU A 52 6.21 3.34 1.19
C LEU A 52 6.46 1.87 1.51
N ALA A 53 5.43 1.13 1.93
CA ALA A 53 5.53 -0.31 2.18
C ALA A 53 6.01 -1.06 0.92
N GLY A 54 5.38 -0.82 -0.24
CA GLY A 54 5.80 -1.43 -1.51
C GLY A 54 7.23 -1.05 -1.90
N ALA A 55 7.55 0.26 -1.90
CA ALA A 55 8.85 0.75 -2.35
C ALA A 55 10.02 0.36 -1.45
N LEU A 56 9.79 0.22 -0.12
CA LEU A 56 10.84 -0.02 0.87
C LEU A 56 10.94 -1.47 1.32
N LEU A 57 9.86 -2.27 1.29
CA LEU A 57 9.87 -3.66 1.77
C LEU A 57 10.00 -4.69 0.65
N GLU A 58 10.07 -4.30 -0.59
CA GLU A 58 9.97 -5.18 -1.76
C GLU A 58 8.55 -5.77 -1.96
N PRO A 59 8.25 -6.41 -3.11
CA PRO A 59 6.88 -6.76 -3.47
C PRO A 59 6.18 -7.68 -2.46
N TRP A 60 6.84 -8.78 -2.08
CA TRP A 60 6.21 -9.77 -1.21
C TRP A 60 6.07 -9.32 0.25
N ARG A 61 7.10 -8.65 0.78
CA ARG A 61 7.08 -8.15 2.17
C ARG A 61 6.12 -6.97 2.30
N GLY A 62 6.10 -6.08 1.29
CA GLY A 62 5.13 -5.00 1.22
C GLY A 62 3.69 -5.53 1.17
N ALA A 63 3.39 -6.48 0.28
CA ALA A 63 2.08 -7.12 0.23
C ALA A 63 1.72 -7.83 1.54
N LEU A 64 2.67 -8.54 2.17
CA LEU A 64 2.45 -9.22 3.44
C LEU A 64 2.04 -8.25 4.56
N SER A 65 2.68 -7.07 4.65
CA SER A 65 2.30 -6.05 5.65
C SER A 65 0.85 -5.58 5.47
N LEU A 66 0.38 -5.49 4.22
CA LEU A 66 -1.01 -5.12 3.91
C LEU A 66 -1.99 -6.29 4.14
N VAL A 67 -1.57 -7.53 3.93
CA VAL A 67 -2.36 -8.70 4.32
C VAL A 67 -2.56 -8.72 5.84
N VAL A 68 -1.51 -8.47 6.62
CA VAL A 68 -1.62 -8.37 8.09
C VAL A 68 -2.55 -7.22 8.50
N TYR A 69 -2.44 -6.06 7.85
CA TYR A 69 -3.37 -4.94 8.06
C TYR A 69 -4.83 -5.34 7.79
N LEU A 70 -5.08 -6.03 6.67
CA LEU A 70 -6.41 -6.52 6.30
C LEU A 70 -6.95 -7.52 7.35
N LEU A 71 -6.11 -8.44 7.82
CA LEU A 71 -6.49 -9.42 8.85
C LEU A 71 -6.83 -8.73 10.18
N LEU A 72 -6.04 -7.74 10.61
CA LEU A 72 -6.35 -6.93 11.78
C LEU A 72 -7.69 -6.21 11.64
N ALA A 73 -7.95 -5.62 10.48
CA ALA A 73 -9.24 -5.01 10.19
C ALA A 73 -10.37 -6.04 10.25
N ALA A 74 -10.18 -7.25 9.69
CA ALA A 74 -11.18 -8.32 9.64
C ALA A 74 -11.58 -8.82 11.04
N VAL A 75 -10.61 -9.00 11.96
CA VAL A 75 -10.88 -9.44 13.34
C VAL A 75 -11.46 -8.33 14.23
N GLY A 76 -11.67 -7.12 13.68
CA GLY A 76 -12.34 -6.02 14.38
C GLY A 76 -11.41 -4.99 15.02
N VAL A 77 -10.08 -5.09 14.81
CA VAL A 77 -9.16 -4.04 15.28
C VAL A 77 -9.47 -2.73 14.54
N PRO A 78 -9.59 -1.58 15.22
CA PRO A 78 -10.01 -0.30 14.63
C PRO A 78 -8.89 0.38 13.83
N VAL A 79 -8.37 -0.31 12.81
CA VAL A 79 -7.25 0.15 11.98
C VAL A 79 -7.68 0.88 10.70
N MET A 80 -8.96 0.77 10.31
CA MET A 80 -9.50 1.45 9.13
C MET A 80 -9.86 2.90 9.44
N ALA A 81 -10.05 3.71 8.40
CA ALA A 81 -10.39 5.13 8.50
C ALA A 81 -11.58 5.37 9.47
N GLY A 82 -11.42 6.34 10.38
CA GLY A 82 -12.42 6.67 11.40
C GLY A 82 -12.53 5.62 12.50
N PHE A 83 -11.43 4.96 12.85
CA PHE A 83 -11.35 3.93 13.89
C PHE A 83 -12.32 2.77 13.67
N ARG A 84 -12.56 2.41 12.41
CA ARG A 84 -13.43 1.28 12.04
C ARG A 84 -12.65 -0.01 11.90
N GLY A 85 -13.34 -1.12 12.08
CA GLY A 85 -12.84 -2.47 11.92
C GLY A 85 -14.01 -3.46 11.80
N GLY A 86 -13.70 -4.73 11.60
CA GLY A 86 -14.67 -5.80 11.46
C GLY A 86 -15.07 -6.09 10.00
N LEU A 87 -15.53 -7.32 9.77
CA LEU A 87 -15.91 -7.81 8.45
C LEU A 87 -16.98 -6.93 7.79
N GLY A 88 -17.95 -6.40 8.56
CA GLY A 88 -19.00 -5.54 8.02
C GLY A 88 -18.45 -4.27 7.34
N ASN A 89 -17.38 -3.69 7.87
CA ASN A 89 -16.72 -2.52 7.26
C ASN A 89 -15.87 -2.91 6.05
N LEU A 90 -15.28 -4.11 6.05
CA LEU A 90 -14.52 -4.63 4.91
C LEU A 90 -15.43 -5.00 3.72
N VAL A 91 -16.64 -5.48 3.99
CA VAL A 91 -17.63 -5.76 2.93
C VAL A 91 -18.32 -4.47 2.46
N GLY A 92 -18.16 -3.36 3.17
CA GLY A 92 -18.73 -2.05 2.82
C GLY A 92 -18.04 -1.38 1.61
N ASN A 93 -18.40 -0.13 1.34
CA ASN A 93 -17.98 0.64 0.15
C ASN A 93 -16.46 0.78 -0.01
N THR A 94 -15.69 0.69 1.08
CA THR A 94 -14.24 0.86 1.09
C THR A 94 -13.46 -0.44 0.98
N GLY A 95 -14.12 -1.60 1.08
CA GLY A 95 -13.46 -2.91 1.16
C GLY A 95 -12.57 -3.23 -0.04
N GLY A 96 -13.04 -2.94 -1.25
CA GLY A 96 -12.26 -3.14 -2.46
C GLY A 96 -10.97 -2.32 -2.51
N TYR A 97 -10.96 -1.13 -1.92
CA TYR A 97 -9.75 -0.31 -1.80
C TYR A 97 -8.74 -0.92 -0.83
N VAL A 98 -9.22 -1.47 0.31
CA VAL A 98 -8.35 -2.13 1.29
C VAL A 98 -7.72 -3.38 0.69
N VAL A 99 -8.48 -4.17 -0.06
CA VAL A 99 -7.93 -5.29 -0.86
C VAL A 99 -6.96 -4.76 -1.92
N GLY A 100 -7.30 -3.67 -2.60
CA GLY A 100 -6.48 -2.99 -3.58
C GLY A 100 -5.12 -2.53 -3.04
N TYR A 101 -5.01 -2.22 -1.74
CA TYR A 101 -3.74 -1.85 -1.09
C TYR A 101 -2.69 -2.95 -1.19
N ILE A 102 -3.08 -4.22 -1.08
CA ILE A 102 -2.18 -5.37 -1.19
C ILE A 102 -1.54 -5.38 -2.58
N PHE A 103 -2.37 -5.25 -3.61
CA PHE A 103 -1.90 -5.21 -4.99
C PHE A 103 -1.10 -3.95 -5.29
N ALA A 104 -1.52 -2.79 -4.78
CA ALA A 104 -0.78 -1.53 -4.94
C ALA A 104 0.62 -1.62 -4.34
N ALA A 105 0.78 -2.15 -3.13
CA ALA A 105 2.08 -2.37 -2.50
C ALA A 105 2.92 -3.37 -3.30
N PHE A 106 2.32 -4.47 -3.75
CA PHE A 106 3.01 -5.49 -4.54
C PHE A 106 3.56 -4.94 -5.85
N PHE A 107 2.71 -4.28 -6.66
CA PHE A 107 3.12 -3.73 -7.95
C PHE A 107 4.10 -2.58 -7.81
N THR A 108 3.89 -1.69 -6.84
CA THR A 108 4.86 -0.62 -6.53
C THR A 108 6.22 -1.21 -6.17
N GLY A 109 6.26 -2.24 -5.32
CA GLY A 109 7.49 -2.91 -4.93
C GLY A 109 8.17 -3.64 -6.10
N LEU A 110 7.38 -4.34 -6.92
CA LEU A 110 7.87 -5.06 -8.09
C LEU A 110 8.55 -4.11 -9.09
N LEU A 111 7.93 -2.98 -9.36
CA LEU A 111 8.46 -1.98 -10.28
C LEU A 111 9.65 -1.23 -9.67
N ALA A 112 9.63 -0.95 -8.37
CA ALA A 112 10.75 -0.35 -7.66
C ALA A 112 12.00 -1.24 -7.65
N VAL A 113 11.84 -2.56 -7.59
CA VAL A 113 12.96 -3.51 -7.72
C VAL A 113 13.47 -3.57 -9.16
N LYS A 114 12.57 -3.61 -10.15
CA LYS A 114 12.94 -3.73 -11.57
C LYS A 114 13.56 -2.47 -12.15
N TRP A 115 12.99 -1.30 -11.84
CA TRP A 115 13.39 -0.03 -12.46
C TRP A 115 14.39 0.76 -11.63
N GLY A 116 14.47 0.49 -10.33
CA GLY A 116 15.41 1.13 -9.41
C GLY A 116 14.76 2.15 -8.47
N SER A 117 15.63 2.92 -7.79
CA SER A 117 15.22 3.78 -6.66
C SER A 117 15.25 5.26 -6.99
N LYS A 118 15.36 5.65 -8.28
CA LYS A 118 15.33 7.05 -8.67
C LYS A 118 13.92 7.62 -8.46
N PHE A 119 13.85 8.88 -8.07
CA PHE A 119 12.59 9.57 -7.77
C PHE A 119 11.50 9.34 -8.83
N TRP A 120 11.80 9.62 -10.11
CA TRP A 120 10.83 9.48 -11.20
C TRP A 120 10.37 8.04 -11.45
N GLN A 121 11.27 7.07 -11.28
CA GLN A 121 10.94 5.65 -11.40
C GLN A 121 9.96 5.22 -10.32
N LEU A 122 10.17 5.69 -9.09
CA LEU A 122 9.27 5.45 -7.97
C LEU A 122 7.91 6.16 -8.17
N CYS A 123 7.90 7.39 -8.69
CA CYS A 123 6.64 8.07 -9.03
C CYS A 123 5.80 7.24 -10.01
N VAL A 124 6.40 6.76 -11.11
CA VAL A 124 5.69 5.95 -12.09
C VAL A 124 5.23 4.62 -11.49
N ALA A 125 6.06 3.95 -10.69
CA ALA A 125 5.69 2.73 -9.99
C ALA A 125 4.49 2.92 -9.05
N MET A 126 4.46 4.04 -8.31
CA MET A 126 3.37 4.38 -7.41
C MET A 126 2.08 4.77 -8.16
N VAL A 127 2.19 5.48 -9.28
CA VAL A 127 1.03 5.78 -10.16
C VAL A 127 0.39 4.50 -10.67
N LEU A 128 1.19 3.53 -11.13
CA LEU A 128 0.67 2.24 -11.58
C LEU A 128 0.06 1.44 -10.42
N GLY A 129 0.69 1.45 -9.25
CA GLY A 129 0.11 0.86 -8.02
C GLY A 129 -1.21 1.51 -7.63
N CYS A 130 -1.31 2.85 -7.74
CA CYS A 130 -2.53 3.61 -7.52
C CYS A 130 -3.65 3.20 -8.50
N ALA A 131 -3.33 3.10 -9.78
CA ALA A 131 -4.29 2.69 -10.82
C ALA A 131 -4.87 1.30 -10.53
N VAL A 132 -4.03 0.35 -10.10
CA VAL A 132 -4.47 -0.99 -9.69
C VAL A 132 -5.39 -0.91 -8.47
N CYS A 133 -5.04 -0.12 -7.45
CA CYS A 133 -5.90 0.08 -6.28
C CYS A 133 -7.26 0.66 -6.66
N TYR A 134 -7.27 1.66 -7.50
CA TYR A 134 -8.50 2.29 -7.99
C TYR A 134 -9.37 1.35 -8.81
N PHE A 135 -8.75 0.51 -9.64
CA PHE A 135 -9.48 -0.50 -10.40
C PHE A 135 -10.24 -1.46 -9.47
N PHE A 136 -9.55 -2.05 -8.48
CA PHE A 136 -10.20 -2.95 -7.52
C PHE A 136 -11.25 -2.24 -6.65
N GLY A 137 -10.94 -1.03 -6.17
CA GLY A 137 -11.87 -0.25 -5.35
C GLY A 137 -13.14 0.15 -6.11
N THR A 138 -12.99 0.64 -7.35
CA THR A 138 -14.11 1.05 -8.19
C THR A 138 -14.95 -0.15 -8.62
N LEU A 139 -14.33 -1.26 -9.00
CA LEU A 139 -15.01 -2.48 -9.37
C LEU A 139 -15.86 -3.00 -8.20
N TRP A 140 -15.28 -3.04 -7.00
CA TRP A 140 -15.98 -3.44 -5.79
C TRP A 140 -17.17 -2.53 -5.50
N TYR A 141 -16.97 -1.22 -5.53
CA TYR A 141 -18.04 -0.25 -5.29
C TYR A 141 -19.14 -0.35 -6.35
N SER A 142 -18.79 -0.50 -7.62
CA SER A 142 -19.76 -0.67 -8.73
C SER A 142 -20.64 -1.91 -8.52
N ILE A 143 -20.07 -3.04 -8.12
CA ILE A 143 -20.81 -4.27 -7.82
C ILE A 143 -21.74 -4.07 -6.61
N LEU A 144 -21.23 -3.44 -5.55
CA LEU A 144 -21.98 -3.27 -4.31
C LEU A 144 -23.14 -2.27 -4.43
N SER A 145 -22.93 -1.17 -5.17
CA SER A 145 -23.91 -0.09 -5.33
C SER A 145 -24.86 -0.29 -6.53
N GLY A 146 -24.55 -1.25 -7.42
CA GLY A 146 -25.29 -1.43 -8.67
C GLY A 146 -25.12 -0.30 -9.69
N THR A 147 -24.16 0.62 -9.47
CA THR A 147 -23.92 1.75 -10.37
C THR A 147 -22.95 1.37 -11.50
N PRO A 148 -23.10 1.93 -12.71
CA PRO A 148 -22.15 1.70 -13.80
C PRO A 148 -20.71 2.06 -13.40
N PHE A 149 -19.75 1.28 -13.90
CA PHE A 149 -18.32 1.44 -13.54
C PHE A 149 -17.80 2.87 -13.74
N PHE A 150 -18.13 3.52 -14.86
CA PHE A 150 -17.68 4.90 -15.14
C PHE A 150 -18.28 5.93 -14.17
N ALA A 151 -19.52 5.79 -13.77
CA ALA A 151 -20.15 6.65 -12.76
C ALA A 151 -19.49 6.44 -11.39
N SER A 152 -19.23 5.19 -11.01
CA SER A 152 -18.50 4.82 -9.79
C SER A 152 -17.07 5.37 -9.80
N PHE A 153 -16.37 5.28 -10.92
CA PHE A 153 -15.03 5.82 -11.09
C PHE A 153 -15.01 7.33 -10.92
N SER A 154 -15.91 8.04 -11.56
CA SER A 154 -16.02 9.50 -11.44
C SER A 154 -16.29 9.93 -9.99
N ALA A 155 -17.20 9.26 -9.31
CA ALA A 155 -17.56 9.59 -7.92
C ALA A 155 -16.48 9.23 -6.90
N CYS A 156 -15.78 8.10 -7.11
CA CYS A 156 -14.87 7.51 -6.13
C CYS A 156 -13.39 7.75 -6.39
N VAL A 157 -12.99 8.21 -7.59
CA VAL A 157 -11.58 8.40 -7.94
C VAL A 157 -11.25 9.86 -8.19
N VAL A 158 -12.07 10.57 -8.98
CA VAL A 158 -11.76 11.95 -9.38
C VAL A 158 -11.47 12.89 -8.19
N PRO A 159 -12.21 12.85 -7.08
CA PRO A 159 -11.94 13.71 -5.93
C PRO A 159 -10.61 13.41 -5.23
N PHE A 160 -10.07 12.18 -5.40
CA PHE A 160 -8.84 11.74 -4.73
C PHE A 160 -7.58 12.11 -5.52
N LEU A 161 -7.68 12.27 -6.85
CA LEU A 161 -6.53 12.49 -7.73
C LEU A 161 -5.60 13.63 -7.27
N PRO A 162 -6.08 14.82 -6.89
CA PRO A 162 -5.19 15.90 -6.46
C PRO A 162 -4.40 15.54 -5.20
N CYS A 163 -5.07 14.91 -4.23
CA CYS A 163 -4.43 14.49 -2.98
C CYS A 163 -3.43 13.36 -3.21
N ASP A 164 -3.72 12.44 -4.14
CA ASP A 164 -2.85 11.29 -4.39
C ASP A 164 -1.61 11.67 -5.20
N VAL A 165 -1.68 12.69 -6.05
CA VAL A 165 -0.47 13.26 -6.65
C VAL A 165 0.50 13.75 -5.57
N VAL A 166 0.02 14.48 -4.58
CA VAL A 166 0.85 14.96 -3.46
C VAL A 166 1.41 13.78 -2.65
N LYS A 167 0.59 12.77 -2.33
CA LYS A 167 1.04 11.56 -1.61
C LYS A 167 2.12 10.80 -2.38
N ILE A 168 1.96 10.64 -3.70
CA ILE A 168 2.93 9.96 -4.55
C ILE A 168 4.24 10.72 -4.57
N LEU A 169 4.22 12.04 -4.75
CA LEU A 169 5.44 12.85 -4.77
C LEU A 169 6.19 12.78 -3.44
N LEU A 170 5.48 12.91 -2.31
CA LEU A 170 6.07 12.80 -0.98
C LEU A 170 6.60 11.39 -0.70
N ALA A 171 5.84 10.35 -1.04
CA ALA A 171 6.25 8.97 -0.85
C ALA A 171 7.48 8.61 -1.71
N ALA A 172 7.50 9.05 -2.97
CA ALA A 172 8.62 8.83 -3.86
C ALA A 172 9.90 9.56 -3.39
N LEU A 173 9.75 10.81 -2.92
CA LEU A 173 10.87 11.57 -2.34
C LEU A 173 11.44 10.85 -1.12
N LEU A 174 10.58 10.44 -0.19
CA LEU A 174 11.00 9.75 1.02
C LEU A 174 11.61 8.38 0.71
N ALA A 175 10.97 7.60 -0.16
CA ALA A 175 11.47 6.28 -0.56
C ALA A 175 12.80 6.37 -1.30
N SER A 176 13.01 7.35 -2.18
CA SER A 176 14.28 7.55 -2.88
C SER A 176 15.45 7.86 -1.95
N ARG A 177 15.19 8.47 -0.79
CA ARG A 177 16.19 8.76 0.24
C ARG A 177 16.41 7.59 1.20
N LEU A 178 15.35 6.92 1.62
CA LEU A 178 15.42 5.84 2.61
C LEU A 178 15.91 4.51 2.02
N ARG A 179 15.49 4.15 0.82
CA ARG A 179 15.82 2.85 0.22
C ARG A 179 17.33 2.59 0.11
N PRO A 180 18.19 3.53 -0.34
CA PRO A 180 19.63 3.32 -0.36
C PRO A 180 20.24 3.09 1.04
N VAL A 181 19.68 3.74 2.07
CA VAL A 181 20.13 3.59 3.45
C VAL A 181 19.77 2.19 3.97
N LEU A 182 18.55 1.75 3.76
CA LEU A 182 18.07 0.43 4.18
C LEU A 182 18.84 -0.71 3.48
N LEU A 183 19.16 -0.55 2.19
CA LEU A 183 20.00 -1.48 1.45
C LEU A 183 21.40 -1.58 2.04
N ARG A 184 22.02 -0.48 2.42
CA ARG A 184 23.37 -0.47 3.05
C ARG A 184 23.37 -1.14 4.42
N GLN A 185 22.26 -1.10 5.13
CA GLN A 185 22.10 -1.71 6.46
C GLN A 185 21.68 -3.18 6.39
N GLY A 186 21.48 -3.74 5.21
CA GLY A 186 21.02 -5.13 5.02
C GLY A 186 19.62 -5.39 5.58
N LEU A 187 18.75 -4.37 5.54
CA LEU A 187 17.36 -4.45 6.00
C LEU A 187 16.37 -4.80 4.87
N LEU A 188 16.83 -4.66 3.62
CA LEU A 188 16.09 -5.04 2.40
C LEU A 188 16.69 -6.28 1.76
#